data_cb511b061d705d94be879404c2aef1c4
#
_entry.id   cb511b061d705d94be879404c2aef1c4
#
_cell.length_a   1.000
_cell.length_b   1.000
_cell.length_c   1.000
_cell.angle_alpha   90.00
_cell.angle_beta   90.00
_cell.angle_gamma   90.00
#
_symmetry.space_group_name_H-M   'P 1'
#
loop_
_entity.id
_entity.type
_entity.pdbx_description
1 polymer ?
#
loop_
_entity_poly.entity_id
_entity_poly.type
_entity_poly.pdbx_seq_one_letter_code
_entity_poly.pdbx_strand_id
1 'polypeptide(L)'
;MKIGQLAKLCGVSVATVRYYVSMGMLIPNDSSAQYDFSEREVEDLNLILKMRKHQFKLKEIQQYLILTRHSRMIEPSTINAALTILETKQQEIFSEIEELKNSYREIGEEIHNLREKGTAERRVTGVPVSALPLFACPYCGESLNIEDAEIKNGYIISGKLVCSGHGNGTC
;
A
#
# COMPACT_ATOMS: atom_id res chain seq x y z
N MET A 1 19.02 12.86 28.75
CA MET A 1 18.84 13.86 27.65
C MET A 1 17.38 14.27 27.56
N LYS A 2 17.08 15.48 27.03
CA LYS A 2 15.71 15.98 26.88
C LYS A 2 15.00 15.39 25.66
N ILE A 3 13.66 15.39 25.67
CA ILE A 3 12.81 14.81 24.60
C ILE A 3 13.15 15.31 23.20
N GLY A 4 13.48 16.61 23.04
CA GLY A 4 13.88 17.15 21.74
C GLY A 4 15.21 16.62 21.23
N GLN A 5 16.14 16.30 22.13
CA GLN A 5 17.44 15.69 21.78
C GLN A 5 17.26 14.23 21.36
N LEU A 6 16.43 13.47 22.12
CA LEU A 6 16.08 12.09 21.76
C LEU A 6 15.39 12.04 20.39
N ALA A 7 14.39 12.89 20.16
CA ALA A 7 13.67 12.97 18.89
C ALA A 7 14.61 13.26 17.71
N LYS A 8 15.52 14.25 17.88
CA LYS A 8 16.52 14.62 16.86
C LYS A 8 17.50 13.48 16.59
N LEU A 9 17.98 12.81 17.64
CA LEU A 9 18.95 11.71 17.53
C LEU A 9 18.38 10.52 16.76
N CYS A 10 17.10 10.18 17.01
CA CYS A 10 16.43 9.04 16.35
C CYS A 10 15.66 9.42 15.06
N GLY A 11 15.72 10.69 14.63
CA GLY A 11 15.11 11.13 13.37
C GLY A 11 13.57 11.15 13.39
N VAL A 12 12.95 11.37 14.55
CA VAL A 12 11.49 11.39 14.71
C VAL A 12 11.01 12.73 15.29
N SER A 13 9.67 12.96 15.24
CA SER A 13 9.09 14.15 15.86
C SER A 13 9.00 14.00 17.39
N VAL A 14 9.00 15.12 18.12
CA VAL A 14 8.73 15.14 19.56
C VAL A 14 7.36 14.54 19.88
N ALA A 15 6.37 14.75 19.02
CA ALA A 15 5.05 14.16 19.16
C ALA A 15 5.10 12.62 19.10
N THR A 16 5.93 12.06 18.23
CA THR A 16 6.16 10.61 18.15
C THR A 16 6.76 10.05 19.44
N VAL A 17 7.75 10.74 20.02
CA VAL A 17 8.35 10.32 21.30
C VAL A 17 7.30 10.36 22.41
N ARG A 18 6.52 11.45 22.51
CA ARG A 18 5.43 11.57 23.50
C ARG A 18 4.39 10.46 23.36
N TYR A 19 4.05 10.10 22.13
CA TYR A 19 3.14 9.01 21.84
C TYR A 19 3.67 7.67 22.39
N TYR A 20 4.94 7.35 22.16
CA TYR A 20 5.52 6.11 22.70
C TYR A 20 5.66 6.14 24.22
N VAL A 21 5.88 7.31 24.83
CA VAL A 21 5.83 7.46 26.30
C VAL A 21 4.41 7.22 26.83
N SER A 22 3.38 7.81 26.20
CA SER A 22 1.99 7.60 26.61
C SER A 22 1.53 6.15 26.47
N MET A 23 2.12 5.39 25.53
CA MET A 23 1.88 3.96 25.36
C MET A 23 2.71 3.08 26.31
N GLY A 24 3.54 3.65 27.18
CA GLY A 24 4.43 2.91 28.08
C GLY A 24 5.58 2.19 27.38
N MET A 25 5.81 2.50 26.09
CA MET A 25 6.88 1.90 25.30
C MET A 25 8.24 2.58 25.52
N LEU A 26 8.25 3.82 25.97
CA LEU A 26 9.41 4.55 26.46
C LEU A 26 9.14 4.97 27.91
N ILE A 27 10.12 4.75 28.78
CA ILE A 27 9.99 5.02 30.21
C ILE A 27 11.07 6.04 30.59
N PRO A 28 10.76 7.35 30.66
CA PRO A 28 11.73 8.35 31.09
C PRO A 28 12.16 8.13 32.54
N ASN A 29 13.42 8.45 32.84
CA ASN A 29 13.96 8.33 34.21
C ASN A 29 13.27 9.29 35.19
N ASP A 30 12.83 10.45 34.73
CA ASP A 30 12.08 11.41 35.49
C ASP A 30 10.81 11.81 34.74
N SER A 31 9.67 11.63 35.40
CA SER A 31 8.34 11.99 34.89
C SER A 31 7.87 13.38 35.39
N SER A 32 8.75 14.15 36.07
CA SER A 32 8.48 15.53 36.43
C SER A 32 8.28 16.41 35.18
N ALA A 33 8.03 17.67 35.30
CA ALA A 33 7.67 18.60 34.20
C ALA A 33 8.56 18.56 32.96
N GLN A 34 9.68 17.84 32.99
CA GLN A 34 10.62 17.69 31.88
C GLN A 34 11.19 16.26 31.81
N TYR A 35 10.69 15.47 30.87
CA TYR A 35 11.20 14.10 30.61
C TYR A 35 12.73 14.09 30.47
N ASP A 36 13.39 13.22 31.21
CA ASP A 36 14.81 12.91 31.06
C ASP A 36 15.00 11.46 30.58
N PHE A 37 15.75 11.29 29.50
CA PHE A 37 15.98 10.01 28.83
C PHE A 37 17.46 9.66 28.91
N SER A 38 17.76 8.37 29.11
CA SER A 38 19.11 7.79 29.06
C SER A 38 19.42 7.19 27.67
N GLU A 39 20.58 6.59 27.52
CA GLU A 39 20.97 5.84 26.32
C GLU A 39 20.05 4.63 26.09
N ARG A 40 19.51 4.06 27.15
CA ARG A 40 18.56 2.93 27.06
C ARG A 40 17.30 3.31 26.28
N GLU A 41 16.75 4.48 26.52
CA GLU A 41 15.57 4.93 25.77
C GLU A 41 15.89 5.26 24.32
N VAL A 42 17.14 5.58 23.99
CA VAL A 42 17.61 5.69 22.60
C VAL A 42 17.59 4.32 21.92
N GLU A 43 18.11 3.30 22.60
CA GLU A 43 18.10 1.91 22.10
C GLU A 43 16.67 1.39 21.92
N ASP A 44 15.82 1.61 22.93
CA ASP A 44 14.42 1.23 22.89
C ASP A 44 13.66 1.91 21.74
N LEU A 45 13.87 3.21 21.54
CA LEU A 45 13.23 3.95 20.44
C LEU A 45 13.72 3.44 19.07
N ASN A 46 15.01 3.21 18.91
CA ASN A 46 15.56 2.65 17.69
C ASN A 46 15.00 1.24 17.41
N LEU A 47 14.84 0.41 18.45
CA LEU A 47 14.21 -0.90 18.33
C LEU A 47 12.74 -0.78 17.90
N ILE A 48 11.96 0.12 18.52
CA ILE A 48 10.58 0.40 18.14
C ILE A 48 10.50 0.78 16.66
N LEU A 49 11.33 1.72 16.22
CA LEU A 49 11.35 2.18 14.82
C LEU A 49 11.72 1.05 13.85
N LYS A 50 12.70 0.22 14.22
CA LYS A 50 13.10 -0.95 13.44
C LYS A 50 11.94 -1.95 13.31
N MET A 51 11.29 -2.30 14.40
CA MET A 51 10.16 -3.23 14.39
C MET A 51 8.96 -2.67 13.61
N ARG A 52 8.67 -1.36 13.73
CA ARG A 52 7.65 -0.69 12.91
C ARG A 52 7.94 -0.79 11.42
N LYS A 53 9.20 -0.61 11.02
CA LYS A 53 9.64 -0.80 9.62
C LYS A 53 9.38 -2.23 9.12
N HIS A 54 9.46 -3.22 10.01
CA HIS A 54 9.17 -4.63 9.71
C HIS A 54 7.70 -5.01 9.97
N GLN A 55 6.78 -4.03 9.92
CA GLN A 55 5.33 -4.23 10.00
C GLN A 55 4.81 -4.82 11.32
N PHE A 56 5.61 -4.78 12.40
CA PHE A 56 5.09 -5.16 13.72
C PHE A 56 4.01 -4.19 14.19
N LYS A 57 2.93 -4.74 14.75
CA LYS A 57 1.89 -3.97 15.42
C LYS A 57 2.42 -3.40 16.75
N LEU A 58 1.90 -2.26 17.18
CA LEU A 58 2.36 -1.63 18.44
C LEU A 58 2.26 -2.56 19.65
N LYS A 59 1.20 -3.38 19.71
CA LYS A 59 1.01 -4.36 20.79
C LYS A 59 2.10 -5.43 20.80
N GLU A 60 2.53 -5.91 19.65
CA GLU A 60 3.61 -6.89 19.50
C GLU A 60 4.94 -6.30 19.97
N ILE A 61 5.22 -5.05 19.58
CA ILE A 61 6.43 -4.32 20.00
C ILE A 61 6.42 -4.09 21.51
N GLN A 62 5.28 -3.70 22.08
CA GLN A 62 5.15 -3.49 23.52
C GLN A 62 5.42 -4.79 24.29
N GLN A 63 4.84 -5.92 23.86
CA GLN A 63 5.08 -7.23 24.47
C GLN A 63 6.56 -7.62 24.38
N TYR A 64 7.18 -7.43 23.21
CA TYR A 64 8.60 -7.73 23.01
C TYR A 64 9.49 -6.89 23.95
N LEU A 65 9.22 -5.57 24.06
CA LEU A 65 9.95 -4.69 24.97
C LEU A 65 9.79 -5.09 26.44
N ILE A 66 8.59 -5.50 26.87
CA ILE A 66 8.35 -5.99 28.24
C ILE A 66 9.21 -7.23 28.52
N LEU A 67 9.22 -8.20 27.61
CA LEU A 67 10.00 -9.43 27.75
C LEU A 67 11.50 -9.14 27.79
N THR A 68 12.00 -8.26 26.94
CA THR A 68 13.45 -7.99 26.84
C THR A 68 13.99 -7.06 27.91
N ARG A 69 13.17 -6.13 28.44
CA ARG A 69 13.59 -5.19 29.51
C ARG A 69 13.78 -5.86 30.86
N HIS A 70 12.98 -6.86 31.20
CA HIS A 70 13.04 -7.53 32.50
C HIS A 70 14.12 -8.61 32.58
N SER A 71 14.83 -8.89 31.49
CA SER A 71 15.81 -9.97 31.39
C SER A 71 17.18 -9.65 31.98
N ARG A 72 17.24 -9.15 33.22
CA ARG A 72 18.49 -9.25 34.00
C ARG A 72 18.79 -10.68 34.45
N MET A 73 17.81 -11.57 34.47
CA MET A 73 17.93 -13.02 34.50
C MET A 73 17.17 -13.54 33.28
N ILE A 74 17.92 -13.97 32.28
CA ILE A 74 17.37 -14.53 31.04
C ILE A 74 16.84 -15.94 31.38
N GLU A 75 15.59 -16.01 31.80
CA GLU A 75 14.92 -17.30 31.87
C GLU A 75 14.65 -17.83 30.46
N PRO A 76 14.89 -19.12 30.19
CA PRO A 76 14.63 -19.71 28.88
C PRO A 76 13.20 -19.47 28.37
N SER A 77 12.22 -19.41 29.28
CA SER A 77 10.81 -19.12 29.01
C SER A 77 10.60 -17.73 28.39
N THR A 78 11.31 -16.73 28.87
CA THR A 78 11.23 -15.34 28.37
C THR A 78 11.84 -15.20 26.98
N ILE A 79 12.98 -15.90 26.75
CA ILE A 79 13.59 -15.94 25.41
C ILE A 79 12.64 -16.60 24.43
N ASN A 80 12.06 -17.75 24.78
CA ASN A 80 11.12 -18.47 23.92
C ASN A 80 9.90 -17.62 23.58
N ALA A 81 9.35 -16.87 24.54
CA ALA A 81 8.24 -15.96 24.29
C ALA A 81 8.63 -14.83 23.32
N ALA A 82 9.82 -14.25 23.47
CA ALA A 82 10.32 -13.22 22.55
C ALA A 82 10.59 -13.79 21.14
N LEU A 83 11.15 -14.99 21.05
CA LEU A 83 11.37 -15.71 19.79
C LEU A 83 10.04 -15.97 19.08
N THR A 84 9.02 -16.44 19.80
CA THR A 84 7.69 -16.69 19.22
C THR A 84 7.11 -15.45 18.56
N ILE A 85 7.28 -14.24 19.12
CA ILE A 85 6.81 -13.00 18.51
C ILE A 85 7.52 -12.76 17.17
N LEU A 86 8.84 -12.96 17.10
CA LEU A 86 9.64 -12.75 15.91
C LEU A 86 9.35 -13.79 14.83
N GLU A 87 9.26 -15.07 15.22
CA GLU A 87 8.97 -16.19 14.32
C GLU A 87 7.56 -16.09 13.73
N THR A 88 6.57 -15.70 14.55
CA THR A 88 5.20 -15.46 14.05
C THR A 88 5.20 -14.36 12.99
N LYS A 89 5.89 -13.25 13.24
CA LYS A 89 5.98 -12.16 12.27
C LYS A 89 6.72 -12.59 10.99
N GLN A 90 7.78 -13.36 11.12
CA GLN A 90 8.51 -13.91 9.99
C GLN A 90 7.60 -14.79 9.13
N GLN A 91 6.76 -15.62 9.76
CA GLN A 91 5.82 -16.47 9.04
C GLN A 91 4.70 -15.68 8.37
N GLU A 92 4.17 -14.62 9.01
CA GLU A 92 3.19 -13.72 8.41
C GLU A 92 3.76 -13.06 7.13
N ILE A 93 4.98 -12.53 7.21
CA ILE A 93 5.66 -11.90 6.05
C ILE A 93 5.92 -12.94 4.95
N PHE A 94 6.32 -14.16 5.31
CA PHE A 94 6.52 -15.23 4.32
C PHE A 94 5.22 -15.57 3.59
N SER A 95 4.11 -15.68 4.31
CA SER A 95 2.79 -15.92 3.70
C SER A 95 2.39 -14.79 2.74
N GLU A 96 2.58 -13.53 3.14
CA GLU A 96 2.32 -12.36 2.30
C GLU A 96 3.16 -12.36 1.02
N ILE A 97 4.43 -12.76 1.11
CA ILE A 97 5.32 -12.90 -0.06
C ILE A 97 4.78 -13.95 -1.03
N GLU A 98 4.32 -15.10 -0.54
CA GLU A 98 3.78 -16.15 -1.40
C GLU A 98 2.46 -15.73 -2.07
N GLU A 99 1.58 -15.02 -1.36
CA GLU A 99 0.35 -14.45 -1.92
C GLU A 99 0.66 -13.41 -3.02
N LEU A 100 1.62 -12.52 -2.78
CA LEU A 100 2.06 -11.52 -3.77
C LEU A 100 2.70 -12.17 -4.99
N LYS A 101 3.49 -13.23 -4.83
CA LYS A 101 4.06 -13.99 -5.95
C LYS A 101 2.97 -14.65 -6.81
N ASN A 102 1.94 -15.20 -6.17
CA ASN A 102 0.81 -15.81 -6.88
C ASN A 102 0.04 -14.74 -7.68
N SER A 103 -0.29 -13.62 -7.05
CA SER A 103 -0.94 -12.48 -7.71
C SER A 103 -0.13 -11.95 -8.90
N TYR A 104 1.19 -11.83 -8.73
CA TYR A 104 2.10 -11.41 -9.81
C TYR A 104 2.05 -12.37 -11.00
N ARG A 105 2.02 -13.70 -10.75
CA ARG A 105 1.92 -14.70 -11.79
C ARG A 105 0.59 -14.63 -12.53
N GLU A 106 -0.53 -14.55 -11.79
CA GLU A 106 -1.88 -14.46 -12.38
C GLU A 106 -2.05 -13.22 -13.26
N ILE A 107 -1.54 -12.07 -12.82
CA ILE A 107 -1.53 -10.84 -13.63
C ILE A 107 -0.66 -11.03 -14.87
N GLY A 108 0.47 -11.71 -14.76
CA GLY A 108 1.36 -12.03 -15.88
C GLY A 108 0.69 -12.91 -16.93
N GLU A 109 -0.07 -13.92 -16.50
CA GLU A 109 -0.86 -14.78 -17.38
C GLU A 109 -1.95 -13.98 -18.11
N GLU A 110 -2.64 -13.07 -17.43
CA GLU A 110 -3.66 -12.21 -18.07
C GLU A 110 -3.06 -11.26 -19.09
N ILE A 111 -1.90 -10.66 -18.78
CA ILE A 111 -1.14 -9.82 -19.73
C ILE A 111 -0.77 -10.65 -20.98
N HIS A 112 -0.30 -11.89 -20.78
CA HIS A 112 0.04 -12.77 -21.89
C HIS A 112 -1.20 -13.09 -22.76
N ASN A 113 -2.31 -13.46 -22.14
CA ASN A 113 -3.56 -13.76 -22.82
C ASN A 113 -4.09 -12.57 -23.63
N LEU A 114 -3.99 -11.36 -23.10
CA LEU A 114 -4.40 -10.15 -23.82
C LEU A 114 -3.49 -9.83 -25.01
N ARG A 115 -2.19 -10.09 -24.89
CA ARG A 115 -1.23 -9.93 -26.00
C ARG A 115 -1.51 -10.92 -27.11
N GLU A 116 -1.74 -12.19 -26.79
CA GLU A 116 -2.09 -13.23 -27.75
C GLU A 116 -3.40 -12.88 -28.50
N LYS A 117 -4.43 -12.43 -27.79
CA LYS A 117 -5.68 -11.95 -28.40
C LYS A 117 -5.46 -10.72 -29.29
N GLY A 118 -4.52 -9.86 -28.97
CA GLY A 118 -4.18 -8.67 -29.76
C GLY A 118 -3.35 -8.98 -31.01
N THR A 119 -2.63 -10.10 -31.03
CA THR A 119 -1.84 -10.57 -32.20
C THR A 119 -2.61 -11.50 -33.13
N ALA A 120 -3.66 -12.18 -32.65
CA ALA A 120 -4.61 -12.86 -33.50
C ALA A 120 -5.22 -11.84 -34.45
N GLU A 121 -5.04 -12.05 -35.76
CA GLU A 121 -5.41 -11.15 -36.87
C GLU A 121 -6.61 -10.27 -36.55
N ARG A 122 -6.40 -8.93 -36.53
CA ARG A 122 -7.46 -7.94 -36.44
C ARG A 122 -8.41 -8.11 -37.63
N ARG A 123 -9.30 -9.07 -37.58
CA ARG A 123 -10.56 -8.95 -38.30
C ARG A 123 -11.34 -7.85 -37.56
N VAL A 124 -11.01 -6.60 -37.88
CA VAL A 124 -11.77 -5.45 -37.42
C VAL A 124 -13.17 -5.59 -38.00
N THR A 125 -14.03 -6.22 -37.24
CA THR A 125 -15.44 -6.39 -37.63
C THR A 125 -16.28 -5.18 -37.22
N GLY A 126 -15.66 -4.11 -36.71
CA GLY A 126 -16.34 -2.88 -36.32
C GLY A 126 -16.18 -2.50 -34.84
N VAL A 127 -16.78 -1.40 -34.44
CA VAL A 127 -16.82 -0.91 -33.08
C VAL A 127 -18.10 -1.42 -32.40
N PRO A 128 -18.06 -2.04 -31.22
CA PRO A 128 -19.28 -2.45 -30.53
C PRO A 128 -20.15 -1.24 -30.21
N VAL A 129 -21.44 -1.33 -30.45
CA VAL A 129 -22.40 -0.24 -30.19
C VAL A 129 -22.32 0.22 -28.72
N SER A 130 -22.07 -0.70 -27.78
CA SER A 130 -21.89 -0.40 -26.36
C SER A 130 -20.67 0.48 -26.04
N ALA A 131 -19.71 0.59 -26.95
CA ALA A 131 -18.55 1.44 -26.79
C ALA A 131 -18.82 2.91 -27.23
N LEU A 132 -19.92 3.17 -27.94
CA LEU A 132 -20.23 4.51 -28.42
C LEU A 132 -20.25 5.59 -27.33
N PRO A 133 -20.81 5.35 -26.13
CA PRO A 133 -20.80 6.32 -25.04
C PRO A 133 -19.39 6.65 -24.50
N LEU A 134 -18.37 5.85 -24.83
CA LEU A 134 -16.99 6.10 -24.42
C LEU A 134 -16.27 7.10 -25.34
N PHE A 135 -16.87 7.43 -26.48
CA PHE A 135 -16.30 8.38 -27.43
C PHE A 135 -16.86 9.79 -27.17
N ALA A 136 -15.96 10.74 -27.02
CA ALA A 136 -16.27 12.16 -26.89
C ALA A 136 -15.67 12.94 -28.04
N CYS A 137 -16.30 14.03 -28.40
CA CYS A 137 -15.78 14.97 -29.44
C CYS A 137 -14.42 15.53 -28.98
N PRO A 138 -13.34 15.43 -29.79
CA PRO A 138 -12.03 15.95 -29.43
C PRO A 138 -11.97 17.49 -29.35
N TYR A 139 -12.96 18.18 -29.88
CA TYR A 139 -13.00 19.64 -29.86
C TYR A 139 -13.80 20.21 -28.69
N CYS A 140 -14.93 19.59 -28.27
CA CYS A 140 -15.80 20.16 -27.24
C CYS A 140 -16.07 19.17 -26.06
N GLY A 141 -15.65 17.94 -26.15
CA GLY A 141 -15.88 16.92 -25.10
C GLY A 141 -17.31 16.38 -25.05
N GLU A 142 -18.24 16.84 -25.90
CA GLU A 142 -19.62 16.36 -25.95
C GLU A 142 -19.70 14.93 -26.51
N SER A 143 -20.80 14.25 -26.20
CA SER A 143 -21.09 12.91 -26.70
C SER A 143 -21.23 12.87 -28.22
N LEU A 144 -20.71 11.81 -28.84
CA LEU A 144 -20.85 11.57 -30.27
C LEU A 144 -22.04 10.67 -30.57
N ASN A 145 -22.84 11.07 -31.54
CA ASN A 145 -23.88 10.23 -32.15
C ASN A 145 -23.37 9.64 -33.45
N ILE A 146 -24.02 8.56 -33.90
CA ILE A 146 -23.69 7.94 -35.16
C ILE A 146 -24.84 8.07 -36.12
N GLU A 147 -24.56 8.46 -37.36
CA GLU A 147 -25.50 8.57 -38.47
C GLU A 147 -25.07 7.64 -39.62
N ASP A 148 -26.04 7.19 -40.41
CA ASP A 148 -25.85 6.30 -41.58
C ASP A 148 -25.06 5.02 -41.20
N ALA A 149 -25.34 4.45 -40.03
CA ALA A 149 -24.59 3.32 -39.50
C ALA A 149 -25.01 1.98 -40.11
N GLU A 150 -24.06 1.22 -40.61
CA GLU A 150 -24.24 -0.21 -40.86
C GLU A 150 -23.86 -0.99 -39.62
N ILE A 151 -24.83 -1.67 -39.01
CA ILE A 151 -24.62 -2.45 -37.76
C ILE A 151 -24.84 -3.93 -38.05
N LYS A 152 -23.82 -4.76 -37.72
CA LYS A 152 -23.91 -6.23 -37.81
C LYS A 152 -23.52 -6.86 -36.47
N ASN A 153 -24.36 -7.72 -35.96
CA ASN A 153 -24.13 -8.48 -34.72
C ASN A 153 -23.76 -7.60 -33.51
N GLY A 154 -24.32 -6.37 -33.41
CA GLY A 154 -24.02 -5.42 -32.33
C GLY A 154 -22.72 -4.63 -32.53
N TYR A 155 -22.10 -4.71 -33.73
CA TYR A 155 -20.91 -3.95 -34.09
C TYR A 155 -21.25 -2.96 -35.22
N ILE A 156 -20.76 -1.73 -35.10
CA ILE A 156 -20.80 -0.71 -36.12
C ILE A 156 -19.69 -0.99 -37.12
N ILE A 157 -20.05 -1.33 -38.34
CA ILE A 157 -19.12 -1.66 -39.42
C ILE A 157 -18.69 -0.40 -40.16
N SER A 158 -19.64 0.52 -40.41
CA SER A 158 -19.42 1.82 -41.00
C SER A 158 -20.46 2.82 -40.49
N GLY A 159 -20.16 4.11 -40.60
CA GLY A 159 -21.05 5.19 -40.17
C GLY A 159 -20.31 6.50 -40.03
N LYS A 160 -21.06 7.59 -39.79
CA LYS A 160 -20.51 8.92 -39.52
C LYS A 160 -20.69 9.25 -38.08
N LEU A 161 -19.61 9.68 -37.41
CA LEU A 161 -19.70 10.24 -36.06
C LEU A 161 -20.07 11.72 -36.13
N VAL A 162 -21.13 12.10 -35.46
CA VAL A 162 -21.67 13.47 -35.44
C VAL A 162 -21.67 14.00 -34.04
N CYS A 163 -21.15 15.19 -33.82
CA CYS A 163 -21.11 15.84 -32.52
C CYS A 163 -22.41 16.62 -32.27
N SER A 164 -23.04 16.42 -31.14
CA SER A 164 -24.23 17.15 -30.73
C SER A 164 -24.02 18.66 -30.55
N GLY A 165 -22.78 19.09 -30.26
CA GLY A 165 -22.45 20.49 -29.99
C GLY A 165 -22.07 21.30 -31.22
N HIS A 166 -21.66 20.65 -32.34
CA HIS A 166 -21.15 21.35 -33.53
C HIS A 166 -22.02 21.19 -34.80
N GLY A 167 -23.11 20.44 -34.72
CA GLY A 167 -23.89 20.09 -35.90
C GLY A 167 -23.09 19.26 -36.92
N ASN A 168 -23.44 19.31 -38.20
CA ASN A 168 -22.81 18.52 -39.28
C ASN A 168 -21.36 18.95 -39.66
N GLY A 169 -20.57 19.30 -38.67
CA GLY A 169 -19.13 19.48 -38.87
C GLY A 169 -18.44 18.11 -38.76
N THR A 170 -17.87 17.60 -39.83
CA THR A 170 -17.00 16.41 -39.82
C THR A 170 -15.90 16.59 -38.79
N CYS A 171 -15.90 15.77 -37.74
CA CYS A 171 -14.74 15.59 -36.85
C CYS A 171 -13.67 14.79 -37.56
#